data_ef547b24f77684ac9d97bd33b3afa864
#
_entry.id   ef547b24f77684ac9d97bd33b3afa864
#
_cell.length_a   1.000
_cell.length_b   1.000
_cell.length_c   1.000
_cell.angle_alpha   90.00
_cell.angle_beta   90.00
_cell.angle_gamma   90.00
#
_symmetry.space_group_name_H-M   'P 1'
#
loop_
_entity.id
_entity.type
_entity.pdbx_description
1 polymer ?
#
loop_
_entity_poly.entity_id
_entity_poly.type
_entity_poly.pdbx_seq_one_letter_code
_entity_poly.pdbx_strand_id
1 'polypeptide(L)'
;GYKVGKFMSPHLIKYNERISINNIDISDLDFSNLIEELQPKIIAYHKKVTLFEIETIIALLYFYRNNVDFAILETGLGGLYDCTNIISQPLVSIITSISYDHTDILGKTLEEIAVQKAGIIKKNSHTVFFSQSMEINNAIKNKCTVENNTLHLITENQIKNYSFDENFQYFDYSDIKKIALNLKGKNQ
;
A
#
# COMPACT_ATOMS: atom_id res chain seq x y z
N GLY A 1 -20.43 8.16 -5.82
CA GLY A 1 -19.13 7.89 -5.21
C GLY A 1 -18.14 7.44 -6.26
N TYR A 2 -16.87 7.36 -5.93
CA TYR A 2 -15.83 6.84 -6.83
C TYR A 2 -15.84 5.32 -6.88
N LYS A 3 -15.41 4.75 -8.00
CA LYS A 3 -15.17 3.32 -8.17
C LYS A 3 -13.71 3.04 -7.79
N VAL A 4 -13.50 2.28 -6.71
CA VAL A 4 -12.18 2.07 -6.11
C VAL A 4 -11.77 0.61 -6.25
N GLY A 5 -10.65 0.36 -6.94
CA GLY A 5 -9.96 -0.92 -6.96
C GLY A 5 -9.03 -1.06 -5.76
N LYS A 6 -8.92 -2.26 -5.20
CA LYS A 6 -8.04 -2.57 -4.07
C LYS A 6 -7.30 -3.88 -4.33
N PHE A 7 -5.97 -3.83 -4.27
CA PHE A 7 -5.08 -4.98 -4.31
C PHE A 7 -4.34 -5.09 -2.99
N MET A 8 -4.51 -6.21 -2.30
CA MET A 8 -3.98 -6.45 -0.95
C MET A 8 -3.41 -7.87 -0.81
N SER A 9 -2.49 -8.05 0.13
CA SER A 9 -1.92 -9.36 0.45
C SER A 9 -1.45 -9.45 1.91
N PRO A 10 -1.53 -10.64 2.53
CA PRO A 10 -2.19 -11.85 2.05
C PRO A 10 -3.72 -11.79 2.18
N HIS A 11 -4.42 -12.76 1.65
CA HIS A 11 -5.85 -12.99 1.92
C HIS A 11 -6.05 -13.68 3.27
N LEU A 12 -7.25 -13.59 3.83
CA LEU A 12 -7.61 -14.24 5.09
C LEU A 12 -8.28 -15.60 4.89
N ILE A 13 -9.24 -15.69 3.99
CA ILE A 13 -10.06 -16.88 3.75
C ILE A 13 -9.99 -17.31 2.29
N LYS A 14 -10.26 -16.41 1.34
CA LYS A 14 -10.32 -16.68 -0.09
C LYS A 14 -9.28 -15.89 -0.86
N TYR A 15 -8.67 -16.54 -1.83
CA TYR A 15 -7.67 -15.93 -2.69
C TYR A 15 -8.15 -14.67 -3.39
N ASN A 16 -9.43 -14.64 -3.78
CA ASN A 16 -10.09 -13.53 -4.47
C ASN A 16 -10.11 -12.22 -3.66
N GLU A 17 -10.03 -12.30 -2.33
CA GLU A 17 -9.97 -11.13 -1.44
C GLU A 17 -8.82 -10.17 -1.79
N ARG A 18 -7.76 -10.70 -2.44
CA ARG A 18 -6.61 -9.90 -2.85
C ARG A 18 -6.96 -8.82 -3.85
N ILE A 19 -8.00 -9.01 -4.66
CA ILE A 19 -8.40 -8.10 -5.74
C ILE A 19 -9.89 -7.80 -5.60
N SER A 20 -10.23 -6.57 -5.30
CA SER A 20 -11.64 -6.18 -5.14
C SER A 20 -11.91 -4.81 -5.76
N ILE A 21 -13.17 -4.57 -6.13
CA ILE A 21 -13.68 -3.25 -6.57
C ILE A 21 -14.88 -2.91 -5.69
N ASN A 22 -14.84 -1.75 -5.04
CA ASN A 22 -15.87 -1.30 -4.09
C ASN A 22 -16.23 -2.37 -3.04
N ASN A 23 -15.18 -3.05 -2.51
CA ASN A 23 -15.28 -4.15 -1.54
C ASN A 23 -16.02 -5.42 -2.05
N ILE A 24 -16.16 -5.58 -3.35
CA ILE A 24 -16.62 -6.82 -3.97
C ILE A 24 -15.40 -7.50 -4.59
N ASP A 25 -15.10 -8.70 -4.11
CA ASP A 25 -13.96 -9.48 -4.59
C ASP A 25 -14.14 -9.87 -6.05
N ILE A 26 -13.01 -10.02 -6.76
CA ILE A 26 -13.02 -10.52 -8.14
C ILE A 26 -13.68 -11.90 -8.19
N SER A 27 -14.55 -12.13 -9.19
CA SER A 27 -15.20 -13.43 -9.38
C SER A 27 -14.18 -14.48 -9.84
N ASP A 28 -14.44 -15.77 -9.54
CA ASP A 28 -13.63 -16.88 -10.03
C ASP A 28 -13.56 -16.88 -11.57
N LEU A 29 -14.65 -16.51 -12.20
CA LEU A 29 -14.72 -16.42 -13.67
C LEU A 29 -13.82 -15.32 -14.22
N ASP A 30 -13.90 -14.10 -13.67
CA ASP A 30 -13.06 -12.99 -14.12
C ASP A 30 -11.58 -13.28 -13.87
N PHE A 31 -11.28 -13.87 -12.70
CA PHE A 31 -9.92 -14.25 -12.35
C PHE A 31 -9.36 -15.31 -13.32
N SER A 32 -10.14 -16.36 -13.61
CA SER A 32 -9.76 -17.42 -14.55
C SER A 32 -9.56 -16.89 -15.97
N ASN A 33 -10.47 -16.04 -16.45
CA ASN A 33 -10.36 -15.43 -17.79
C ASN A 33 -9.07 -14.59 -17.93
N LEU A 34 -8.71 -13.85 -16.89
CA LEU A 34 -7.47 -13.06 -16.88
C LEU A 34 -6.21 -13.94 -16.85
N ILE A 35 -6.23 -15.06 -16.11
CA ILE A 35 -5.15 -16.04 -16.15
C ILE A 35 -5.00 -16.65 -17.53
N GLU A 36 -6.08 -17.12 -18.13
CA GLU A 36 -6.07 -17.72 -19.47
C GLU A 36 -5.51 -16.75 -20.53
N GLU A 37 -5.86 -15.48 -20.45
CA GLU A 37 -5.31 -14.45 -21.34
C GLU A 37 -3.83 -14.20 -21.13
N LEU A 38 -3.37 -14.21 -19.89
CA LEU A 38 -1.96 -13.95 -19.55
C LEU A 38 -1.06 -15.15 -19.82
N GLN A 39 -1.58 -16.37 -19.70
CA GLN A 39 -0.82 -17.61 -19.78
C GLN A 39 0.09 -17.68 -21.03
N PRO A 40 -0.36 -17.43 -22.26
CA PRO A 40 0.53 -17.48 -23.43
C PRO A 40 1.65 -16.43 -23.39
N LYS A 41 1.38 -15.27 -22.81
CA LYS A 41 2.37 -14.19 -22.66
C LYS A 41 3.42 -14.56 -21.60
N ILE A 42 2.99 -15.17 -20.49
CA ILE A 42 3.87 -15.65 -19.41
C ILE A 42 4.77 -16.78 -19.94
N ILE A 43 4.21 -17.73 -20.68
CA ILE A 43 4.97 -18.84 -21.28
C ILE A 43 6.00 -18.32 -22.29
N ALA A 44 5.64 -17.33 -23.10
CA ALA A 44 6.55 -16.70 -24.07
C ALA A 44 7.63 -15.83 -23.43
N TYR A 45 7.47 -15.45 -22.18
CA TYR A 45 8.45 -14.64 -21.47
C TYR A 45 9.60 -15.51 -20.95
N HIS A 46 10.82 -15.22 -21.41
CA HIS A 46 12.01 -16.07 -21.19
C HIS A 46 12.57 -16.03 -19.76
N LYS A 47 12.00 -15.24 -18.86
CA LYS A 47 12.41 -15.15 -17.45
C LYS A 47 11.35 -15.78 -16.55
N LYS A 48 11.77 -16.22 -15.37
CA LYS A 48 10.82 -16.68 -14.34
C LYS A 48 9.99 -15.49 -13.86
N VAL A 49 8.69 -15.68 -13.85
CA VAL A 49 7.71 -14.73 -13.30
C VAL A 49 7.22 -15.29 -11.97
N THR A 50 7.20 -14.46 -10.94
CA THR A 50 6.68 -14.85 -9.63
C THR A 50 5.16 -14.81 -9.61
N LEU A 51 4.55 -15.53 -8.67
CA LEU A 51 3.10 -15.50 -8.50
C LEU A 51 2.60 -14.08 -8.20
N PHE A 52 3.31 -13.34 -7.36
CA PHE A 52 2.92 -11.98 -6.97
C PHE A 52 3.01 -10.98 -8.15
N GLU A 53 3.96 -11.16 -9.06
CA GLU A 53 4.00 -10.39 -10.31
C GLU A 53 2.78 -10.67 -11.19
N ILE A 54 2.37 -11.93 -11.30
CA ILE A 54 1.16 -12.32 -12.05
C ILE A 54 -0.09 -11.70 -11.41
N GLU A 55 -0.23 -11.82 -10.10
CA GLU A 55 -1.33 -11.22 -9.35
C GLU A 55 -1.41 -9.70 -9.53
N THR A 56 -0.27 -9.03 -9.48
CA THR A 56 -0.19 -7.57 -9.71
C THR A 56 -0.69 -7.21 -11.11
N ILE A 57 -0.29 -7.97 -12.14
CA ILE A 57 -0.75 -7.74 -13.51
C ILE A 57 -2.26 -7.99 -13.62
N ILE A 58 -2.77 -9.07 -13.01
CA ILE A 58 -4.20 -9.38 -12.99
C ILE A 58 -4.99 -8.23 -12.34
N ALA A 59 -4.54 -7.76 -11.18
CA ALA A 59 -5.19 -6.65 -10.48
C ALA A 59 -5.25 -5.38 -11.35
N LEU A 60 -4.12 -4.99 -11.95
CA LEU A 60 -4.06 -3.79 -12.80
C LEU A 60 -4.93 -3.93 -14.05
N LEU A 61 -4.94 -5.10 -14.71
CA LEU A 61 -5.82 -5.36 -15.86
C LEU A 61 -7.30 -5.34 -15.46
N TYR A 62 -7.64 -5.96 -14.32
CA TYR A 62 -9.00 -5.97 -13.80
C TYR A 62 -9.50 -4.55 -13.52
N PHE A 63 -8.67 -3.72 -12.86
CA PHE A 63 -9.00 -2.33 -12.56
C PHE A 63 -9.15 -1.49 -13.84
N TYR A 64 -8.24 -1.64 -14.78
CA TYR A 64 -8.30 -0.96 -16.07
C TYR A 64 -9.57 -1.28 -16.84
N ARG A 65 -9.93 -2.57 -16.97
CA ARG A 65 -11.13 -3.02 -17.69
C ARG A 65 -12.44 -2.57 -17.04
N ASN A 66 -12.40 -2.45 -15.73
CA ASN A 66 -13.54 -1.98 -14.97
C ASN A 66 -13.62 -0.47 -14.83
N ASN A 67 -12.70 0.30 -15.42
CA ASN A 67 -12.65 1.76 -15.38
C ASN A 67 -12.74 2.27 -13.93
N VAL A 68 -11.86 1.80 -13.04
CA VAL A 68 -11.80 2.31 -11.67
C VAL A 68 -11.28 3.75 -11.67
N ASP A 69 -11.83 4.58 -10.80
CA ASP A 69 -11.38 5.97 -10.62
C ASP A 69 -10.07 6.03 -9.83
N PHE A 70 -9.91 5.13 -8.85
CA PHE A 70 -8.74 5.02 -7.99
C PHE A 70 -8.34 3.56 -7.80
N ALA A 71 -7.04 3.30 -7.69
CA ALA A 71 -6.50 2.03 -7.28
C ALA A 71 -5.69 2.17 -5.99
N ILE A 72 -5.97 1.33 -4.99
CA ILE A 72 -5.18 1.18 -3.77
C ILE A 72 -4.35 -0.08 -3.94
N LEU A 73 -3.03 0.07 -3.94
CA LEU A 73 -2.09 -1.03 -4.12
C LEU A 73 -1.28 -1.22 -2.84
N GLU A 74 -1.44 -2.35 -2.18
CA GLU A 74 -0.59 -2.74 -1.07
C GLU A 74 0.72 -3.32 -1.60
N THR A 75 1.84 -2.80 -1.10
CA THR A 75 3.17 -3.33 -1.39
C THR A 75 3.33 -4.73 -0.79
N GLY A 76 3.78 -5.70 -1.57
CA GLY A 76 4.01 -7.05 -1.07
C GLY A 76 5.24 -7.16 -0.18
N LEU A 77 6.36 -6.58 -0.60
CA LEU A 77 7.63 -6.61 0.15
C LEU A 77 8.48 -5.38 -0.10
N GLY A 78 8.88 -4.73 0.99
CA GLY A 78 9.79 -3.59 0.94
C GLY A 78 9.16 -2.36 0.28
N GLY A 79 9.39 -2.14 -1.00
CA GLY A 79 8.85 -1.04 -1.78
C GLY A 79 9.66 -0.77 -3.05
N LEU A 80 10.95 -0.52 -2.92
CA LEU A 80 11.80 -0.11 -4.05
C LEU A 80 11.75 -1.08 -5.24
N TYR A 81 11.81 -2.38 -4.97
CA TYR A 81 11.83 -3.46 -5.97
C TYR A 81 10.52 -4.24 -6.03
N ASP A 82 9.49 -3.78 -5.33
CA ASP A 82 8.19 -4.43 -5.35
C ASP A 82 7.51 -4.25 -6.72
N CYS A 83 6.83 -5.28 -7.20
CA CYS A 83 6.16 -5.20 -8.50
C CYS A 83 5.01 -4.18 -8.54
N THR A 84 4.39 -3.85 -7.39
CA THR A 84 3.40 -2.78 -7.31
C THR A 84 4.01 -1.40 -7.53
N ASN A 85 5.33 -1.27 -7.39
CA ASN A 85 6.08 -0.02 -7.58
C ASN A 85 6.28 0.39 -9.06
N ILE A 86 5.60 -0.29 -9.97
CA ILE A 86 5.54 0.08 -11.41
C ILE A 86 4.86 1.43 -11.65
N ILE A 87 4.04 1.88 -10.71
CA ILE A 87 3.30 3.15 -10.83
C ILE A 87 4.28 4.31 -10.72
N SER A 88 4.45 5.05 -11.81
CA SER A 88 5.40 6.16 -11.89
C SER A 88 4.92 7.45 -11.21
N GLN A 89 3.61 7.66 -11.13
CA GLN A 89 2.99 8.86 -10.56
C GLN A 89 1.79 8.49 -9.69
N PRO A 90 2.00 7.93 -8.48
CA PRO A 90 0.91 7.73 -7.53
C PRO A 90 0.41 9.09 -7.03
N LEU A 91 -0.89 9.19 -6.74
CA LEU A 91 -1.45 10.38 -6.09
C LEU A 91 -0.84 10.57 -4.70
N VAL A 92 -0.73 9.46 -3.95
CA VAL A 92 -0.16 9.45 -2.60
C VAL A 92 0.53 8.13 -2.34
N SER A 93 1.70 8.19 -1.69
CA SER A 93 2.37 7.04 -1.09
C SER A 93 2.14 7.06 0.41
N ILE A 94 1.68 5.96 0.98
CA ILE A 94 1.44 5.85 2.43
C ILE A 94 2.45 4.86 3.00
N ILE A 95 3.26 5.33 3.96
CA ILE A 95 4.21 4.49 4.69
C ILE A 95 3.76 4.51 6.15
N THR A 96 3.31 3.37 6.62
CA THR A 96 2.83 3.18 7.99
C THR A 96 4.02 3.03 8.97
N SER A 97 3.98 2.10 9.89
CA SER A 97 5.11 1.84 10.79
C SER A 97 6.21 1.02 10.09
N ILE A 98 7.46 1.33 10.42
CA ILE A 98 8.64 0.58 10.00
C ILE A 98 9.22 -0.11 11.21
N SER A 99 9.43 -1.41 11.11
CA SER A 99 10.06 -2.25 12.14
C SER A 99 10.97 -3.28 11.49
N TYR A 100 11.72 -4.01 12.30
CA TYR A 100 12.52 -5.13 11.81
C TYR A 100 11.61 -6.22 11.28
N ASP A 101 11.67 -6.44 9.98
CA ASP A 101 10.99 -7.51 9.27
C ASP A 101 11.74 -7.82 7.98
N HIS A 102 11.72 -9.08 7.55
CA HIS A 102 12.42 -9.53 6.34
C HIS A 102 13.87 -9.05 6.24
N THR A 103 14.59 -9.06 7.37
CA THR A 103 15.93 -8.47 7.48
C THR A 103 16.99 -9.11 6.57
N ASP A 104 16.74 -10.31 6.07
CA ASP A 104 17.62 -10.99 5.09
C ASP A 104 17.49 -10.43 3.67
N ILE A 105 16.41 -9.68 3.41
CA ILE A 105 16.11 -9.11 2.09
C ILE A 105 16.17 -7.58 2.13
N LEU A 106 15.55 -6.95 3.13
CA LEU A 106 15.36 -5.50 3.18
C LEU A 106 16.52 -4.76 3.83
N GLY A 107 17.37 -5.44 4.60
CA GLY A 107 18.49 -4.85 5.31
C GLY A 107 18.53 -5.18 6.79
N LYS A 108 19.67 -4.96 7.41
CA LYS A 108 19.94 -5.32 8.82
C LYS A 108 19.66 -4.18 9.79
N THR A 109 19.40 -2.98 9.29
CA THR A 109 19.10 -1.78 10.08
C THR A 109 17.75 -1.20 9.72
N LEU A 110 17.14 -0.45 10.65
CA LEU A 110 15.87 0.25 10.40
C LEU A 110 16.03 1.29 9.28
N GLU A 111 17.20 1.90 9.16
CA GLU A 111 17.49 2.85 8.08
C GLU A 111 17.47 2.16 6.71
N GLU A 112 18.13 1.00 6.57
CA GLU A 112 18.12 0.22 5.32
C GLU A 112 16.70 -0.19 4.94
N ILE A 113 15.91 -0.68 5.89
CA ILE A 113 14.51 -1.04 5.66
C ILE A 113 13.69 0.19 5.26
N ALA A 114 13.92 1.34 5.92
CA ALA A 114 13.25 2.59 5.58
C ALA A 114 13.57 3.06 4.16
N VAL A 115 14.82 2.92 3.70
CA VAL A 115 15.23 3.23 2.33
C VAL A 115 14.51 2.33 1.31
N GLN A 116 14.38 1.03 1.60
CA GLN A 116 13.63 0.11 0.74
C GLN A 116 12.14 0.51 0.65
N LYS A 117 11.50 0.82 1.79
CA LYS A 117 10.10 1.26 1.80
C LYS A 117 9.92 2.64 1.15
N ALA A 118 10.87 3.55 1.33
CA ALA A 118 10.86 4.86 0.67
C ALA A 118 10.93 4.79 -0.86
N GLY A 119 11.27 3.65 -1.44
CA GLY A 119 11.29 3.42 -2.88
C GLY A 119 9.95 3.67 -3.60
N ILE A 120 8.82 3.65 -2.87
CA ILE A 120 7.50 3.97 -3.42
C ILE A 120 7.23 5.47 -3.51
N ILE A 121 8.08 6.31 -2.92
CA ILE A 121 7.99 7.78 -3.00
C ILE A 121 8.40 8.23 -4.38
N LYS A 122 7.51 8.92 -5.08
CA LYS A 122 7.70 9.34 -6.47
C LYS A 122 7.70 10.86 -6.62
N LYS A 123 8.25 11.29 -7.74
CA LYS A 123 8.42 12.71 -8.06
C LYS A 123 7.09 13.47 -8.11
N ASN A 124 7.07 14.67 -7.53
CA ASN A 124 5.94 15.60 -7.56
C ASN A 124 4.61 14.99 -7.08
N SER A 125 4.67 14.10 -6.10
CA SER A 125 3.52 13.42 -5.48
C SER A 125 3.45 13.77 -3.99
N HIS A 126 2.58 13.12 -3.26
CA HIS A 126 2.41 13.26 -1.82
C HIS A 126 2.83 11.99 -1.09
N THR A 127 3.40 12.15 0.10
CA THR A 127 3.71 11.03 1.00
C THR A 127 3.11 11.28 2.36
N VAL A 128 2.36 10.30 2.88
CA VAL A 128 1.88 10.29 4.27
C VAL A 128 2.76 9.30 5.05
N PHE A 129 3.34 9.75 6.15
CA PHE A 129 4.23 8.93 6.95
C PHE A 129 4.03 9.19 8.44
N PHE A 130 3.93 8.11 9.24
CA PHE A 130 3.88 8.20 10.69
C PHE A 130 5.30 8.29 11.27
N SER A 131 5.57 9.37 11.99
CA SER A 131 6.89 9.68 12.57
C SER A 131 7.33 8.61 13.58
N GLN A 132 8.57 8.18 13.46
CA GLN A 132 9.18 7.18 14.33
C GLN A 132 10.54 7.66 14.83
N SER A 133 11.57 6.82 14.79
CA SER A 133 12.93 7.21 15.18
C SER A 133 13.56 8.20 14.19
N MET A 134 14.62 8.87 14.63
CA MET A 134 15.27 9.91 13.82
C MET A 134 15.88 9.35 12.53
N GLU A 135 16.48 8.16 12.58
CA GLU A 135 17.05 7.52 11.40
C GLU A 135 15.99 7.20 10.34
N ILE A 136 14.85 6.64 10.74
CA ILE A 136 13.73 6.35 9.85
C ILE A 136 13.18 7.65 9.26
N ASN A 137 12.93 8.65 10.11
CA ASN A 137 12.41 9.95 9.69
C ASN A 137 13.32 10.62 8.66
N ASN A 138 14.64 10.55 8.87
CA ASN A 138 15.62 11.13 7.95
C ASN A 138 15.63 10.41 6.60
N ALA A 139 15.57 9.08 6.57
CA ALA A 139 15.52 8.32 5.32
C ALA A 139 14.30 8.73 4.46
N ILE A 140 13.12 8.82 5.08
CA ILE A 140 11.88 9.24 4.40
C ILE A 140 11.95 10.70 3.94
N LYS A 141 12.39 11.63 4.81
CA LYS A 141 12.52 13.05 4.47
C LYS A 141 13.50 13.30 3.33
N ASN A 142 14.65 12.62 3.36
CA ASN A 142 15.66 12.72 2.31
C ASN A 142 15.10 12.28 0.96
N LYS A 143 14.39 11.15 0.92
CA LYS A 143 13.75 10.66 -0.30
C LYS A 143 12.70 11.64 -0.82
N CYS A 144 11.83 12.17 0.05
CA CYS A 144 10.86 13.19 -0.33
C CYS A 144 11.52 14.44 -0.92
N THR A 145 12.62 14.90 -0.32
CA THR A 145 13.37 16.06 -0.82
C THR A 145 13.94 15.79 -2.22
N VAL A 146 14.59 14.64 -2.42
CA VAL A 146 15.15 14.25 -3.74
C VAL A 146 14.08 14.17 -4.82
N GLU A 147 12.91 13.66 -4.48
CA GLU A 147 11.80 13.50 -5.43
C GLU A 147 10.92 14.76 -5.56
N ASN A 148 11.25 15.87 -4.89
CA ASN A 148 10.35 17.02 -4.81
C ASN A 148 8.92 16.62 -4.42
N ASN A 149 8.82 15.73 -3.41
CA ASN A 149 7.57 15.13 -2.94
C ASN A 149 7.09 15.85 -1.68
N THR A 150 5.80 16.10 -1.57
CA THR A 150 5.22 16.75 -0.40
C THR A 150 5.03 15.75 0.72
N LEU A 151 5.80 15.87 1.81
CA LEU A 151 5.70 15.02 2.98
C LEU A 151 4.65 15.52 3.96
N HIS A 152 3.67 14.67 4.29
CA HIS A 152 2.71 14.83 5.37
C HIS A 152 3.13 13.96 6.54
N LEU A 153 3.85 14.55 7.48
CA LEU A 153 4.35 13.84 8.66
C LEU A 153 3.28 13.80 9.74
N ILE A 154 2.84 12.60 10.09
CA ILE A 154 1.87 12.35 11.15
C ILE A 154 2.63 12.08 12.45
N THR A 155 2.23 12.71 13.54
CA THR A 155 2.81 12.54 14.88
C THR A 155 1.72 12.26 15.91
N GLU A 156 2.08 11.58 16.99
CA GLU A 156 1.15 11.27 18.08
C GLU A 156 0.49 12.52 18.68
N ASN A 157 1.20 13.65 18.74
CA ASN A 157 0.68 14.90 19.31
C ASN A 157 -0.50 15.49 18.52
N GLN A 158 -0.71 15.06 17.28
CA GLN A 158 -1.83 15.48 16.43
C GLN A 158 -3.10 14.70 16.74
N ILE A 159 -2.99 13.56 17.42
CA ILE A 159 -4.12 12.74 17.87
C ILE A 159 -4.47 13.16 19.30
N LYS A 160 -5.70 13.63 19.52
CA LYS A 160 -6.17 14.12 20.81
C LYS A 160 -7.53 13.50 21.15
N ASN A 161 -7.89 13.58 22.42
CA ASN A 161 -9.20 13.16 22.92
C ASN A 161 -9.55 11.72 22.54
N TYR A 162 -8.54 10.83 22.56
CA TYR A 162 -8.73 9.42 22.24
C TYR A 162 -9.62 8.74 23.29
N SER A 163 -10.67 8.08 22.83
CA SER A 163 -11.56 7.25 23.63
C SER A 163 -12.08 6.09 22.77
N PHE A 164 -12.67 5.10 23.39
CA PHE A 164 -13.26 3.97 22.67
C PHE A 164 -14.49 3.43 23.43
N ASP A 165 -15.40 2.82 22.70
CA ASP A 165 -16.49 2.01 23.20
C ASP A 165 -16.47 0.60 22.57
N GLU A 166 -17.56 -0.14 22.68
CA GLU A 166 -17.64 -1.50 22.13
C GLU A 166 -17.57 -1.56 20.59
N ASN A 167 -17.92 -0.48 19.91
CA ASN A 167 -18.09 -0.44 18.46
C ASN A 167 -17.07 0.46 17.76
N PHE A 168 -16.62 1.54 18.40
CA PHE A 168 -15.82 2.57 17.75
C PHE A 168 -14.66 3.02 18.63
N GLN A 169 -13.61 3.49 17.94
CA GLN A 169 -12.60 4.37 18.49
C GLN A 169 -12.90 5.80 18.07
N TYR A 170 -12.75 6.75 18.98
CA TYR A 170 -12.99 8.17 18.75
C TYR A 170 -11.71 8.94 19.03
N PHE A 171 -11.42 9.91 18.20
CA PHE A 171 -10.28 10.82 18.41
C PHE A 171 -10.47 12.10 17.60
N ASP A 172 -9.73 13.11 17.97
CA ASP A 172 -9.52 14.31 17.18
C ASP A 172 -8.18 14.19 16.45
N TYR A 173 -8.11 14.61 15.20
CA TYR A 173 -6.89 14.70 14.45
C TYR A 173 -6.74 16.10 13.86
N SER A 174 -5.72 16.85 14.30
CA SER A 174 -5.53 18.25 13.94
C SER A 174 -6.80 19.06 14.16
N ASP A 175 -7.40 19.63 13.13
CA ASP A 175 -8.64 20.42 13.19
C ASP A 175 -9.91 19.58 13.01
N ILE A 176 -9.77 18.31 12.64
CA ILE A 176 -10.92 17.40 12.47
C ILE A 176 -11.29 16.83 13.83
N LYS A 177 -12.55 17.03 14.22
CA LYS A 177 -13.08 16.61 15.51
C LYS A 177 -13.95 15.38 15.40
N LYS A 178 -13.93 14.56 16.46
CA LYS A 178 -14.84 13.41 16.64
C LYS A 178 -14.77 12.41 15.49
N ILE A 179 -13.56 12.09 15.01
CA ILE A 179 -13.39 11.00 14.04
C ILE A 179 -13.79 9.71 14.75
N ALA A 180 -14.65 8.92 14.09
CA ALA A 180 -15.05 7.60 14.57
C ALA A 180 -14.55 6.53 13.62
N LEU A 181 -13.80 5.54 14.16
CA LEU A 181 -13.31 4.38 13.40
C LEU A 181 -13.91 3.11 13.99
N ASN A 182 -14.57 2.32 13.16
CA ASN A 182 -15.05 0.98 13.52
C ASN A 182 -13.93 -0.07 13.33
N LEU A 183 -12.78 0.18 13.95
CA LEU A 183 -11.66 -0.76 14.01
C LEU A 183 -11.30 -0.93 15.48
N LYS A 184 -11.00 -2.16 15.89
CA LYS A 184 -10.68 -2.49 17.29
C LYS A 184 -9.18 -2.68 17.44
N GLY A 185 -8.56 -1.94 18.34
CA GLY A 185 -7.13 -2.05 18.67
C GLY A 185 -6.37 -0.74 18.55
N LYS A 186 -5.38 -0.54 19.40
CA LYS A 186 -4.57 0.68 19.44
C LYS A 186 -3.64 0.87 18.23
N ASN A 187 -3.41 -0.17 17.47
CA ASN A 187 -2.46 -0.17 16.35
C ASN A 187 -3.15 -0.08 14.98
N GLN A 188 -4.41 0.32 14.95
CA GLN A 188 -5.18 0.38 13.71
C GLN A 188 -5.64 1.80 13.39
#